data_782fd0766466bfe1c8930da5add06845
#
_entry.id   782fd0766466bfe1c8930da5add06845
#
_cell.length_a   1.000
_cell.length_b   1.000
_cell.length_c   1.000
_cell.angle_alpha   90.00
_cell.angle_beta   90.00
_cell.angle_gamma   90.00
#
_symmetry.space_group_name_H-M   'P 1'
#
loop_
_entity.id
_entity.type
_entity.pdbx_description
1 polymer ?
#
loop_
_entity_poly.entity_id
_entity_poly.type
_entity_poly.pdbx_seq_one_letter_code
_entity_poly.pdbx_strand_id
1 'polypeptide(L)'
;MTRKQLYWSIGLTAVMITAGIIIYHRKRIKKKLTEAGDTAEGWIRPVVAKITSKFGHRTDPKTGKTNTFHNGIDLAVPSGTPIKSPMPGIVETVQSGGAGGNEIIIKHINGYKTGYAHLSKVLVTKGDEVKQGDLIAYSGNTGKSTGPHLHFTLTAPTGVKVDPQKMIYS
;
A
#
# COMPACT_ATOMS: atom_id res chain seq x y z
N MET A 1 -14.31 -40.07 -29.89
CA MET A 1 -14.14 -38.76 -29.18
C MET A 1 -14.47 -37.65 -30.17
N THR A 2 -15.51 -36.84 -29.92
CA THR A 2 -15.89 -35.78 -30.86
C THR A 2 -14.98 -34.57 -30.70
N ARG A 3 -14.78 -33.75 -31.77
CA ARG A 3 -13.98 -32.52 -31.71
C ARG A 3 -14.40 -31.59 -30.53
N LYS A 4 -15.69 -31.52 -30.20
CA LYS A 4 -16.20 -30.76 -29.06
C LYS A 4 -15.67 -31.28 -27.71
N GLN A 5 -15.63 -32.61 -27.52
CA GLN A 5 -15.07 -33.18 -26.27
C GLN A 5 -13.57 -32.89 -26.10
N LEU A 6 -12.81 -32.83 -27.21
CA LEU A 6 -11.40 -32.51 -27.19
C LEU A 6 -11.17 -31.02 -26.78
N TYR A 7 -11.95 -30.08 -27.29
CA TYR A 7 -11.85 -28.67 -26.91
C TYR A 7 -12.22 -28.41 -25.44
N TRP A 8 -13.21 -29.12 -24.90
CA TRP A 8 -13.56 -29.02 -23.48
C TRP A 8 -12.47 -29.58 -22.57
N SER A 9 -11.84 -30.70 -22.94
CA SER A 9 -10.73 -31.26 -22.13
C SER A 9 -9.48 -30.39 -22.15
N ILE A 10 -9.12 -29.77 -23.28
CA ILE A 10 -7.97 -28.86 -23.40
C ILE A 10 -8.24 -27.58 -22.64
N GLY A 11 -9.46 -27.03 -22.70
CA GLY A 11 -9.85 -25.83 -21.94
C GLY A 11 -9.77 -26.06 -20.43
N LEU A 12 -10.25 -27.19 -19.93
CA LEU A 12 -10.25 -27.53 -18.51
C LEU A 12 -8.82 -27.73 -17.98
N THR A 13 -7.96 -28.41 -18.75
CA THR A 13 -6.56 -28.61 -18.37
C THR A 13 -5.78 -27.29 -18.35
N ALA A 14 -6.00 -26.39 -19.31
CA ALA A 14 -5.37 -25.07 -19.32
C ALA A 14 -5.78 -24.21 -18.10
N VAL A 15 -7.06 -24.22 -17.73
CA VAL A 15 -7.57 -23.50 -16.55
C VAL A 15 -6.99 -24.09 -15.26
N MET A 16 -6.87 -25.42 -15.16
CA MET A 16 -6.29 -26.08 -13.98
C MET A 16 -4.78 -25.82 -13.86
N ILE A 17 -4.04 -25.76 -14.97
CA ILE A 17 -2.61 -25.42 -14.98
C ILE A 17 -2.40 -23.97 -14.55
N THR A 18 -3.18 -23.02 -15.06
CA THR A 18 -3.09 -21.61 -14.66
C THR A 18 -3.47 -21.41 -13.19
N ALA A 19 -4.52 -22.06 -12.70
CA ALA A 19 -4.89 -22.03 -11.29
C ALA A 19 -3.78 -22.65 -10.40
N GLY A 20 -3.21 -23.77 -10.81
CA GLY A 20 -2.09 -24.43 -10.12
C GLY A 20 -0.84 -23.53 -10.04
N ILE A 21 -0.50 -22.86 -11.14
CA ILE A 21 0.61 -21.89 -11.19
C ILE A 21 0.34 -20.70 -10.26
N ILE A 22 -0.86 -20.15 -10.27
CA ILE A 22 -1.25 -19.03 -9.40
C ILE A 22 -1.20 -19.45 -7.93
N ILE A 23 -1.68 -20.64 -7.59
CA ILE A 23 -1.64 -21.18 -6.21
C ILE A 23 -0.19 -21.44 -5.79
N TYR A 24 0.64 -22.01 -6.67
CA TYR A 24 2.06 -22.25 -6.42
C TYR A 24 2.82 -20.93 -6.17
N HIS A 25 2.63 -19.92 -7.03
CA HIS A 25 3.24 -18.61 -6.83
C HIS A 25 2.76 -17.94 -5.54
N ARG A 26 1.45 -18.01 -5.23
CA ARG A 26 0.91 -17.49 -3.96
C ARG A 26 1.52 -18.18 -2.74
N LYS A 27 1.66 -19.51 -2.76
CA LYS A 27 2.30 -20.27 -1.67
C LYS A 27 3.79 -19.93 -1.54
N ARG A 28 4.52 -19.81 -2.67
CA ARG A 28 5.93 -19.44 -2.70
C ARG A 28 6.16 -18.02 -2.19
N ILE A 29 5.30 -17.06 -2.61
CA ILE A 29 5.31 -15.69 -2.13
C ILE A 29 5.02 -15.67 -0.63
N LYS A 30 3.96 -16.35 -0.18
CA LYS A 30 3.63 -16.43 1.25
C LYS A 30 4.77 -17.02 2.07
N LYS A 31 5.42 -18.08 1.60
CA LYS A 31 6.58 -18.70 2.27
C LYS A 31 7.76 -17.74 2.33
N LYS A 32 8.14 -17.09 1.21
CA LYS A 32 9.22 -16.08 1.19
C LYS A 32 8.92 -14.88 2.10
N LEU A 33 7.67 -14.41 2.12
CA LEU A 33 7.24 -13.29 2.97
C LEU A 33 7.24 -13.69 4.45
N THR A 34 6.91 -14.94 4.78
CA THR A 34 6.98 -15.46 6.14
C THR A 34 8.44 -15.60 6.59
N GLU A 35 9.32 -16.14 5.73
CA GLU A 35 10.76 -16.25 6.00
C GLU A 35 11.43 -14.87 6.14
N ALA A 36 10.93 -13.84 5.40
CA ALA A 36 11.38 -12.44 5.56
C ALA A 36 10.77 -11.76 6.80
N GLY A 37 9.64 -12.27 7.31
CA GLY A 37 8.92 -11.76 8.48
C GLY A 37 9.45 -12.27 9.81
N ASP A 38 10.26 -13.35 9.82
CA ASP A 38 10.85 -13.90 11.04
C ASP A 38 11.89 -12.96 11.70
N THR A 39 12.21 -11.82 11.07
CA THR A 39 13.14 -10.82 11.60
C THR A 39 12.50 -9.50 12.03
N ALA A 40 11.19 -9.32 11.83
CA ALA A 40 10.50 -8.05 12.11
C ALA A 40 9.22 -8.28 12.93
N GLU A 41 9.36 -8.40 14.22
CA GLU A 41 8.26 -8.21 15.16
C GLU A 41 7.82 -6.74 15.10
N GLY A 42 6.76 -6.44 14.33
CA GLY A 42 6.12 -5.15 14.33
C GLY A 42 6.30 -4.30 13.08
N TRP A 43 5.62 -3.17 13.08
CA TRP A 43 5.67 -2.16 12.04
C TRP A 43 6.87 -1.23 12.23
N ILE A 44 7.56 -0.86 11.14
CA ILE A 44 8.47 0.29 11.17
C ILE A 44 7.77 1.54 10.64
N ARG A 45 8.26 2.71 11.00
CA ARG A 45 7.77 3.98 10.44
C ARG A 45 8.19 4.11 8.98
N PRO A 46 7.26 4.41 8.04
CA PRO A 46 7.64 4.64 6.63
C PRO A 46 8.56 5.85 6.47
N VAL A 47 8.46 6.79 7.38
CA VAL A 47 9.36 7.96 7.53
C VAL A 47 9.30 8.45 8.97
N VAL A 48 10.40 8.95 9.47
CA VAL A 48 10.47 9.63 10.79
C VAL A 48 10.11 11.10 10.59
N ALA A 49 8.93 11.49 11.06
CA ALA A 49 8.43 12.84 10.88
C ALA A 49 7.39 13.23 11.95
N LYS A 50 7.17 14.54 12.10
CA LYS A 50 6.08 15.08 12.93
C LYS A 50 4.73 14.85 12.25
N ILE A 51 3.75 14.35 13.00
CA ILE A 51 2.35 14.28 12.55
C ILE A 51 1.78 15.70 12.63
N THR A 52 1.43 16.27 11.50
CA THR A 52 0.82 17.61 11.38
C THR A 52 -0.69 17.57 11.29
N SER A 53 -1.25 16.44 10.85
CA SER A 53 -2.69 16.21 10.86
C SER A 53 -3.02 14.78 11.21
N LYS A 54 -3.91 14.61 12.17
CA LYS A 54 -4.32 13.32 12.72
C LYS A 54 -5.45 12.69 11.91
N PHE A 55 -5.59 11.37 12.05
CA PHE A 55 -6.74 10.61 11.60
C PHE A 55 -8.02 11.02 12.33
N GLY A 56 -9.15 11.02 11.62
CA GLY A 56 -10.47 11.29 12.18
C GLY A 56 -11.07 12.62 11.73
N HIS A 57 -12.10 13.06 12.44
CA HIS A 57 -12.81 14.30 12.11
C HIS A 57 -11.99 15.54 12.43
N ARG A 58 -11.87 16.44 11.45
CA ARG A 58 -11.12 17.71 11.57
C ARG A 58 -11.75 18.81 10.72
N THR A 59 -11.30 20.04 10.90
CA THR A 59 -11.51 21.10 9.92
C THR A 59 -10.55 20.89 8.75
N ASP A 60 -11.08 20.85 7.54
CA ASP A 60 -10.29 20.71 6.31
C ASP A 60 -9.42 21.96 6.12
N PRO A 61 -8.08 21.83 6.08
CA PRO A 61 -7.17 22.98 6.01
C PRO A 61 -7.25 23.72 4.67
N LYS A 62 -7.81 23.09 3.62
CA LYS A 62 -7.91 23.68 2.30
C LYS A 62 -9.23 24.41 2.06
N THR A 63 -10.33 23.86 2.56
CA THR A 63 -11.68 24.37 2.32
C THR A 63 -12.28 25.10 3.52
N GLY A 64 -11.69 24.95 4.71
CA GLY A 64 -12.25 25.45 5.97
C GLY A 64 -13.48 24.67 6.46
N LYS A 65 -13.93 23.64 5.71
CA LYS A 65 -15.11 22.86 6.07
C LYS A 65 -14.85 22.08 7.36
N THR A 66 -15.70 22.30 8.36
CA THR A 66 -15.66 21.59 9.64
C THR A 66 -16.18 20.16 9.52
N ASN A 67 -15.79 19.29 10.44
CA ASN A 67 -16.22 17.89 10.53
C ASN A 67 -15.92 17.04 9.27
N THR A 68 -14.83 17.35 8.55
CA THR A 68 -14.36 16.55 7.42
C THR A 68 -13.53 15.39 7.95
N PHE A 69 -13.82 14.16 7.49
CA PHE A 69 -13.09 12.96 7.92
C PHE A 69 -11.76 12.81 7.18
N HIS A 70 -10.66 12.76 7.93
CA HIS A 70 -9.31 12.50 7.45
C HIS A 70 -9.00 11.01 7.61
N ASN A 71 -8.84 10.29 6.50
CA ASN A 71 -8.70 8.83 6.46
C ASN A 71 -7.28 8.30 6.68
N GLY A 72 -6.36 9.17 7.09
CA GLY A 72 -4.95 8.87 7.37
C GLY A 72 -4.33 9.87 8.32
N ILE A 73 -3.01 9.95 8.30
CA ILE A 73 -2.23 10.99 8.97
C ILE A 73 -1.37 11.73 7.96
N ASP A 74 -1.12 13.03 8.21
CA ASP A 74 -0.19 13.81 7.42
C ASP A 74 1.12 13.98 8.17
N LEU A 75 2.21 13.63 7.52
CA LEU A 75 3.58 13.62 8.04
C LEU A 75 4.39 14.72 7.37
N ALA A 76 4.81 15.73 8.15
CA ALA A 76 5.58 16.86 7.64
C ALA A 76 6.98 16.41 7.22
N VAL A 77 7.22 16.38 5.92
CA VAL A 77 8.52 16.05 5.31
C VAL A 77 8.76 16.91 4.07
N PRO A 78 10.00 17.34 3.80
CA PRO A 78 10.35 17.98 2.54
C PRO A 78 10.06 17.05 1.34
N SER A 79 9.78 17.65 0.17
CA SER A 79 9.74 16.86 -1.09
C SER A 79 11.09 16.18 -1.32
N GLY A 80 11.04 14.94 -1.81
CA GLY A 80 12.23 14.13 -2.05
C GLY A 80 12.70 13.32 -0.84
N THR A 81 11.99 13.36 0.30
CA THR A 81 12.32 12.51 1.46
C THR A 81 12.04 11.03 1.11
N PRO A 82 13.00 10.11 1.39
CA PRO A 82 12.81 8.68 1.14
C PRO A 82 11.67 8.10 1.97
N ILE A 83 10.79 7.34 1.33
CA ILE A 83 9.66 6.63 1.95
C ILE A 83 9.89 5.14 1.86
N LYS A 84 9.80 4.44 2.99
CA LYS A 84 10.07 3.01 3.11
C LYS A 84 8.80 2.20 3.34
N SER A 85 8.81 0.94 2.91
CA SER A 85 7.73 0.02 3.27
C SER A 85 7.78 -0.33 4.75
N PRO A 86 6.68 -0.18 5.51
CA PRO A 86 6.67 -0.42 6.95
C PRO A 86 6.60 -1.91 7.33
N MET A 87 6.30 -2.78 6.37
CA MET A 87 6.17 -4.24 6.55
C MET A 87 6.28 -4.92 5.18
N PRO A 88 6.67 -6.21 5.10
CA PRO A 88 6.67 -6.95 3.84
C PRO A 88 5.28 -6.99 3.19
N GLY A 89 5.23 -6.94 1.86
CA GLY A 89 3.97 -6.96 1.13
C GLY A 89 4.12 -7.00 -0.38
N ILE A 90 3.00 -6.80 -1.07
CA ILE A 90 2.90 -6.71 -2.53
C ILE A 90 2.26 -5.38 -2.87
N VAL A 91 2.83 -4.68 -3.84
CA VAL A 91 2.27 -3.45 -4.39
C VAL A 91 0.95 -3.77 -5.10
N GLU A 92 -0.16 -3.36 -4.51
CA GLU A 92 -1.51 -3.62 -5.04
C GLU A 92 -1.90 -2.60 -6.10
N THR A 93 -1.52 -1.33 -5.90
CA THR A 93 -1.88 -0.22 -6.79
C THR A 93 -0.74 0.79 -6.85
N VAL A 94 -0.48 1.29 -8.06
CA VAL A 94 0.28 2.50 -8.35
C VAL A 94 -0.58 3.34 -9.26
N GLN A 95 -0.82 4.59 -8.90
CA GLN A 95 -1.64 5.50 -9.70
C GLN A 95 -1.09 6.92 -9.65
N SER A 96 -1.46 7.72 -10.65
CA SER A 96 -1.09 9.12 -10.75
C SER A 96 -2.33 9.96 -11.11
N GLY A 97 -2.39 11.17 -10.58
CA GLY A 97 -3.51 12.09 -10.78
C GLY A 97 -4.53 12.07 -9.63
N GLY A 98 -5.62 12.81 -9.80
CA GLY A 98 -6.65 12.93 -8.76
C GLY A 98 -6.22 13.71 -7.53
N ALA A 99 -6.94 13.49 -6.42
CA ALA A 99 -6.69 14.21 -5.17
C ALA A 99 -5.39 13.80 -4.49
N GLY A 100 -5.02 12.52 -4.54
CA GLY A 100 -3.80 12.02 -3.91
C GLY A 100 -2.53 12.24 -4.72
N GLY A 101 -2.63 12.66 -5.98
CA GLY A 101 -1.48 12.85 -6.87
C GLY A 101 -0.86 11.51 -7.26
N ASN A 102 0.45 11.34 -7.03
CA ASN A 102 1.08 10.02 -7.18
C ASN A 102 0.89 9.23 -5.90
N GLU A 103 0.33 8.02 -6.03
CA GLU A 103 -0.08 7.18 -4.90
C GLU A 103 0.39 5.74 -5.07
N ILE A 104 0.67 5.10 -3.93
CA ILE A 104 0.94 3.66 -3.83
C ILE A 104 -0.01 3.06 -2.79
N ILE A 105 -0.50 1.84 -3.04
CA ILE A 105 -1.12 0.99 -2.03
C ILE A 105 -0.36 -0.33 -1.98
N ILE A 106 0.08 -0.72 -0.79
CA ILE A 106 0.76 -1.99 -0.52
C ILE A 106 -0.14 -2.85 0.35
N LYS A 107 -0.38 -4.08 -0.08
CA LYS A 107 -1.05 -5.12 0.72
C LYS A 107 0.00 -5.96 1.43
N HIS A 108 -0.03 -5.94 2.75
CA HIS A 108 0.92 -6.64 3.61
C HIS A 108 0.51 -8.07 3.92
N ILE A 109 1.50 -8.86 4.39
CA ILE A 109 1.35 -10.29 4.69
C ILE A 109 0.29 -10.58 5.77
N ASN A 110 0.07 -9.64 6.70
CA ASN A 110 -0.92 -9.71 7.77
C ASN A 110 -2.33 -9.25 7.33
N GLY A 111 -2.52 -8.98 6.01
CA GLY A 111 -3.79 -8.56 5.44
C GLY A 111 -4.11 -7.06 5.53
N TYR A 112 -3.32 -6.28 6.28
CA TYR A 112 -3.43 -4.82 6.27
C TYR A 112 -2.96 -4.24 4.95
N LYS A 113 -3.42 -3.00 4.65
CA LYS A 113 -2.92 -2.23 3.51
C LYS A 113 -2.42 -0.88 4.00
N THR A 114 -1.27 -0.44 3.49
CA THR A 114 -0.79 0.93 3.64
C THR A 114 -0.94 1.70 2.35
N GLY A 115 -1.31 2.97 2.46
CA GLY A 115 -1.42 3.88 1.32
C GLY A 115 -0.54 5.10 1.52
N TYR A 116 0.05 5.58 0.44
CA TYR A 116 0.99 6.70 0.39
C TYR A 116 0.54 7.65 -0.71
N ALA A 117 0.35 8.91 -0.41
CA ALA A 117 -0.08 9.91 -1.38
C ALA A 117 0.82 11.14 -1.39
N HIS A 118 0.60 12.02 -2.37
CA HIS A 118 1.35 13.25 -2.65
C HIS A 118 2.82 13.02 -3.00
N LEU A 119 3.16 11.84 -3.52
CA LEU A 119 4.53 11.43 -3.83
C LEU A 119 5.10 12.25 -5.01
N SER A 120 6.40 12.59 -4.94
CA SER A 120 7.11 13.19 -6.07
C SER A 120 7.58 12.15 -7.08
N LYS A 121 7.98 10.96 -6.59
CA LYS A 121 8.46 9.86 -7.42
C LYS A 121 8.08 8.52 -6.80
N VAL A 122 7.60 7.61 -7.62
CA VAL A 122 7.33 6.21 -7.28
C VAL A 122 8.46 5.35 -7.85
N LEU A 123 8.95 4.38 -7.08
CA LEU A 123 10.07 3.50 -7.44
C LEU A 123 9.65 2.05 -7.65
N VAL A 124 8.37 1.74 -7.45
CA VAL A 124 7.82 0.39 -7.55
C VAL A 124 6.65 0.37 -8.52
N THR A 125 6.32 -0.82 -9.02
CA THR A 125 5.19 -1.05 -9.92
C THR A 125 4.20 -2.02 -9.31
N LYS A 126 2.96 -2.05 -9.82
CA LYS A 126 1.94 -3.00 -9.38
C LYS A 126 2.42 -4.44 -9.55
N GLY A 127 2.33 -5.22 -8.48
CA GLY A 127 2.75 -6.62 -8.42
C GLY A 127 4.14 -6.83 -7.81
N ASP A 128 4.93 -5.77 -7.63
CA ASP A 128 6.25 -5.88 -7.00
C ASP A 128 6.14 -6.37 -5.56
N GLU A 129 7.02 -7.29 -5.19
CA GLU A 129 7.24 -7.71 -3.80
C GLU A 129 8.16 -6.71 -3.11
N VAL A 130 7.78 -6.24 -1.93
CA VAL A 130 8.60 -5.36 -1.10
C VAL A 130 8.85 -5.98 0.26
N LYS A 131 10.05 -5.78 0.80
CA LYS A 131 10.43 -6.14 2.16
C LYS A 131 10.22 -4.95 3.09
N GLN A 132 10.19 -5.21 4.39
CA GLN A 132 10.25 -4.14 5.38
C GLN A 132 11.53 -3.33 5.21
N GLY A 133 11.41 -2.00 5.19
CA GLY A 133 12.53 -1.10 5.02
C GLY A 133 12.91 -0.78 3.57
N ASP A 134 12.36 -1.49 2.59
CA ASP A 134 12.62 -1.19 1.18
C ASP A 134 12.17 0.22 0.82
N LEU A 135 12.99 0.93 0.04
CA LEU A 135 12.67 2.24 -0.51
C LEU A 135 11.64 2.08 -1.63
N ILE A 136 10.45 2.66 -1.44
CA ILE A 136 9.32 2.51 -2.37
C ILE A 136 8.98 3.79 -3.14
N ALA A 137 9.31 4.96 -2.57
CA ALA A 137 8.97 6.25 -3.16
C ALA A 137 9.78 7.39 -2.53
N TYR A 138 9.57 8.60 -3.07
CA TYR A 138 9.95 9.86 -2.46
C TYR A 138 8.72 10.72 -2.19
N SER A 139 8.66 11.36 -1.02
CA SER A 139 7.61 12.33 -0.68
C SER A 139 7.58 13.52 -1.64
N GLY A 140 6.45 14.20 -1.70
CA GLY A 140 6.28 15.34 -2.60
C GLY A 140 5.16 16.28 -2.19
N ASN A 141 4.55 16.88 -3.23
CA ASN A 141 3.44 17.83 -3.09
C ASN A 141 2.48 17.71 -4.29
N THR A 142 2.30 16.49 -4.83
CA THR A 142 1.43 16.25 -5.98
C THR A 142 -0.04 16.14 -5.57
N GLY A 143 -0.97 16.36 -6.52
CA GLY A 143 -2.41 16.29 -6.26
C GLY A 143 -2.96 17.48 -5.46
N LYS A 144 -3.98 17.23 -4.63
CA LYS A 144 -4.63 18.26 -3.79
C LYS A 144 -3.89 18.39 -2.46
N SER A 145 -2.71 18.95 -2.46
CA SER A 145 -1.90 19.23 -1.28
C SER A 145 -1.78 20.73 -1.01
N THR A 146 -1.53 21.13 0.24
CA THR A 146 -1.27 22.51 0.67
C THR A 146 0.22 22.81 0.84
N GLY A 147 1.07 21.79 0.80
CA GLY A 147 2.52 21.88 0.95
C GLY A 147 3.15 20.49 1.04
N PRO A 148 4.49 20.39 0.98
CA PRO A 148 5.18 19.11 1.01
C PRO A 148 4.85 18.32 2.28
N HIS A 149 4.35 17.07 2.10
CA HIS A 149 4.08 16.11 3.18
C HIS A 149 3.89 14.71 2.60
N LEU A 150 3.87 13.71 3.45
CA LEU A 150 3.36 12.39 3.15
C LEU A 150 1.96 12.24 3.78
N HIS A 151 0.93 12.01 2.97
CA HIS A 151 -0.33 11.50 3.46
C HIS A 151 -0.24 9.98 3.55
N PHE A 152 -0.40 9.43 4.76
CA PHE A 152 -0.21 8.01 5.06
C PHE A 152 -1.49 7.39 5.63
N THR A 153 -1.96 6.31 5.02
CA THR A 153 -3.18 5.62 5.43
C THR A 153 -2.91 4.18 5.83
N LEU A 154 -3.70 3.66 6.76
CA LEU A 154 -3.73 2.26 7.16
C LEU A 154 -5.15 1.72 7.01
N THR A 155 -5.29 0.55 6.35
CA THR A 155 -6.57 -0.14 6.17
C THR A 155 -6.46 -1.52 6.79
N ALA A 156 -7.37 -1.85 7.70
CA ALA A 156 -7.44 -3.18 8.32
C ALA A 156 -7.85 -4.26 7.29
N PRO A 157 -7.63 -5.55 7.59
CA PRO A 157 -8.06 -6.65 6.72
C PRO A 157 -9.57 -6.67 6.43
N THR A 158 -10.37 -6.05 7.29
CA THR A 158 -11.82 -5.84 7.11
C THR A 158 -12.19 -4.79 6.06
N GLY A 159 -11.20 -4.05 5.51
CA GLY A 159 -11.39 -2.94 4.58
C GLY A 159 -11.62 -1.58 5.26
N VAL A 160 -11.70 -1.52 6.58
CA VAL A 160 -11.94 -0.28 7.34
C VAL A 160 -10.62 0.50 7.49
N LYS A 161 -10.66 1.82 7.28
CA LYS A 161 -9.55 2.72 7.61
C LYS A 161 -9.38 2.83 9.11
N VAL A 162 -8.16 2.68 9.59
CA VAL A 162 -7.79 2.75 11.00
C VAL A 162 -6.69 3.80 11.23
N ASP A 163 -6.58 4.29 12.46
CA ASP A 163 -5.61 5.30 12.82
C ASP A 163 -4.17 4.75 12.77
N PRO A 164 -3.34 5.20 11.80
CA PRO A 164 -1.96 4.73 11.69
C PRO A 164 -1.10 5.08 12.91
N GLN A 165 -1.43 6.15 13.64
CA GLN A 165 -0.68 6.59 14.80
C GLN A 165 -0.65 5.52 15.88
N LYS A 166 -1.78 4.84 16.11
CA LYS A 166 -1.92 3.83 17.15
C LYS A 166 -1.12 2.55 16.91
N MET A 167 -0.78 2.26 15.64
CA MET A 167 -0.11 1.01 15.27
C MET A 167 1.35 1.18 14.86
N ILE A 168 1.68 2.31 14.24
CA ILE A 168 2.98 2.51 13.56
C ILE A 168 3.78 3.65 14.22
N TYR A 169 3.09 4.56 14.91
CA TYR A 169 3.70 5.75 15.52
C TYR A 169 3.50 5.83 17.05
N SER A 170 2.97 4.76 17.66
CA SER A 170 2.88 4.62 19.13
C SER A 170 4.24 4.44 19.78
#